data_5abeb7d8a45c41c8724b413274a686e7
#
_entry.id   5abeb7d8a45c41c8724b413274a686e7
#
_cell.length_a   1.000
_cell.length_b   1.000
_cell.length_c   1.000
_cell.angle_alpha   90.00
_cell.angle_beta   90.00
_cell.angle_gamma   90.00
#
_symmetry.space_group_name_H-M   'P 1'
#
loop_
_entity.id
_entity.type
_entity.pdbx_description
1 polymer ?
#
loop_
_entity_poly.entity_id
_entity_poly.type
_entity_poly.pdbx_seq_one_letter_code
_entity_poly.pdbx_strand_id
1 'polypeptide(L)'
;MKRPLDLARRLLAVADRDNRTFRLLAASVDSDDEAVGFHAQQSVEKCLKAVLCVNEITFRKTHDLAELIDLLRDNNGSLPPHVESLDSLNPYAVTLRYDLLDAEPSGLERDEVLKIVADVRSWAEREVDLFDDKNRPGGESSSNEP
;
A
#
# COMPACT_ATOMS: atom_id res chain seq x y z
N MET A 1 19.80 -13.11 -7.56
CA MET A 1 18.46 -12.74 -7.99
C MET A 1 17.52 -12.67 -6.79
N LYS A 2 16.79 -11.57 -6.66
CA LYS A 2 15.87 -11.42 -5.53
C LYS A 2 14.58 -12.17 -5.81
N ARG A 3 14.12 -12.89 -4.81
CA ARG A 3 12.86 -13.59 -4.93
C ARG A 3 11.70 -12.65 -4.69
N PRO A 4 10.51 -12.96 -5.24
CA PRO A 4 9.34 -12.11 -5.02
C PRO A 4 9.06 -11.82 -3.56
N LEU A 5 9.23 -12.83 -2.70
CA LEU A 5 8.99 -12.65 -1.28
C LEU A 5 9.94 -11.63 -0.66
N ASP A 6 11.21 -11.67 -1.05
CA ASP A 6 12.18 -10.72 -0.51
C ASP A 6 11.83 -9.28 -0.88
N LEU A 7 11.43 -9.08 -2.13
CA LEU A 7 11.01 -7.76 -2.58
C LEU A 7 9.73 -7.29 -1.86
N ALA A 8 8.78 -8.20 -1.71
CA ALA A 8 7.53 -7.88 -1.05
C ALA A 8 7.76 -7.48 0.40
N ARG A 9 8.60 -8.23 1.13
CA ARG A 9 8.90 -7.90 2.53
C ARG A 9 9.59 -6.55 2.64
N ARG A 10 10.47 -6.24 1.70
CA ARG A 10 11.14 -4.94 1.68
C ARG A 10 10.16 -3.83 1.41
N LEU A 11 9.23 -4.03 0.48
CA LEU A 11 8.20 -3.04 0.19
C LEU A 11 7.31 -2.80 1.40
N LEU A 12 6.95 -3.87 2.13
CA LEU A 12 6.16 -3.71 3.34
C LEU A 12 6.91 -2.94 4.41
N ALA A 13 8.22 -3.15 4.52
CA ALA A 13 9.04 -2.39 5.47
C ALA A 13 9.05 -0.90 5.12
N VAL A 14 9.13 -0.57 3.84
CA VAL A 14 9.08 0.82 3.40
C VAL A 14 7.67 1.38 3.65
N ALA A 15 6.63 0.59 3.40
CA ALA A 15 5.27 1.01 3.69
C ALA A 15 5.09 1.34 5.17
N ASP A 16 5.71 0.54 6.04
CA ASP A 16 5.64 0.77 7.49
C ASP A 16 6.32 2.08 7.89
N ARG A 17 7.43 2.40 7.23
CA ARG A 17 8.12 3.66 7.49
C ARG A 17 7.25 4.83 7.08
N ASP A 18 6.64 4.75 5.90
CA ASP A 18 5.73 5.80 5.45
C ASP A 18 4.51 5.90 6.37
N ASN A 19 4.03 4.76 6.85
CA ASN A 19 2.88 4.75 7.76
C ASN A 19 3.21 5.42 9.10
N ARG A 20 4.41 5.20 9.62
CA ARG A 20 4.80 5.87 10.87
C ARG A 20 4.81 7.38 10.69
N THR A 21 5.42 7.85 9.59
CA THR A 21 5.44 9.27 9.30
C THR A 21 4.02 9.82 9.12
N PHE A 22 3.21 9.09 8.37
CA PHE A 22 1.82 9.46 8.15
C PHE A 22 1.07 9.62 9.46
N ARG A 23 1.18 8.66 10.37
CA ARG A 23 0.46 8.72 11.63
C ARG A 23 0.90 9.88 12.50
N LEU A 24 2.21 10.15 12.52
CA LEU A 24 2.73 11.29 13.27
C LEU A 24 2.18 12.60 12.73
N LEU A 25 2.17 12.76 11.41
CA LEU A 25 1.65 13.96 10.80
C LEU A 25 0.14 14.08 10.97
N ALA A 26 -0.57 12.98 10.85
CA ALA A 26 -2.03 13.00 10.96
C ALA A 26 -2.47 13.45 12.36
N ALA A 27 -1.67 13.15 13.37
CA ALA A 27 -1.99 13.54 14.75
C ALA A 27 -1.62 14.98 15.06
N SER A 28 -0.88 15.64 14.18
CA SER A 28 -0.42 17.01 14.43
C SER A 28 -1.37 18.01 13.80
N VAL A 29 -1.87 18.95 14.61
CA VAL A 29 -2.76 20.00 14.09
C VAL A 29 -2.00 20.96 13.18
N ASP A 30 -0.69 20.98 13.28
CA ASP A 30 0.13 21.89 12.49
C ASP A 30 0.59 21.31 11.15
N SER A 31 0.29 20.05 10.89
CA SER A 31 0.70 19.43 9.63
C SER A 31 -0.30 19.74 8.52
N ASP A 32 0.22 19.85 7.30
CA ASP A 32 -0.62 20.08 6.13
C ASP A 32 -1.25 18.80 5.64
N ASP A 33 -2.50 18.90 5.16
CA ASP A 33 -3.17 17.73 4.58
C ASP A 33 -2.38 17.14 3.41
N GLU A 34 -1.67 17.97 2.65
CA GLU A 34 -0.87 17.50 1.52
C GLU A 34 0.23 16.55 2.00
N ALA A 35 0.90 16.89 3.08
CA ALA A 35 1.94 16.04 3.63
C ALA A 35 1.35 14.75 4.20
N VAL A 36 0.23 14.86 4.91
CA VAL A 36 -0.46 13.70 5.46
C VAL A 36 -0.87 12.77 4.34
N GLY A 37 -1.52 13.32 3.32
CA GLY A 37 -2.00 12.53 2.19
C GLY A 37 -0.86 11.89 1.40
N PHE A 38 0.25 12.62 1.24
CA PHE A 38 1.40 12.07 0.52
C PHE A 38 1.92 10.79 1.17
N HIS A 39 2.14 10.83 2.48
CA HIS A 39 2.68 9.66 3.17
C HIS A 39 1.67 8.52 3.24
N ALA A 40 0.38 8.84 3.34
CA ALA A 40 -0.66 7.81 3.27
C ALA A 40 -0.62 7.14 1.90
N GLN A 41 -0.55 7.93 0.84
CA GLN A 41 -0.52 7.41 -0.52
C GLN A 41 0.71 6.53 -0.73
N GLN A 42 1.87 6.97 -0.23
CA GLN A 42 3.10 6.18 -0.37
C GLN A 42 3.00 4.85 0.35
N SER A 43 2.41 4.83 1.53
CA SER A 43 2.25 3.57 2.26
C SER A 43 1.34 2.61 1.50
N VAL A 44 0.21 3.10 0.99
CA VAL A 44 -0.72 2.27 0.23
C VAL A 44 -0.05 1.77 -1.06
N GLU A 45 0.68 2.64 -1.75
CA GLU A 45 1.36 2.26 -2.97
C GLU A 45 2.32 1.09 -2.74
N LYS A 46 3.11 1.16 -1.67
CA LYS A 46 4.07 0.10 -1.38
C LYS A 46 3.38 -1.20 -1.00
N CYS A 47 2.25 -1.11 -0.31
CA CYS A 47 1.45 -2.29 0.01
C CYS A 47 0.93 -2.96 -1.26
N LEU A 48 0.40 -2.19 -2.20
CA LEU A 48 -0.08 -2.73 -3.46
C LEU A 48 1.03 -3.38 -4.24
N LYS A 49 2.19 -2.74 -4.29
CA LYS A 49 3.33 -3.28 -5.00
C LYS A 49 3.84 -4.57 -4.38
N ALA A 50 3.78 -4.68 -3.04
CA ALA A 50 4.18 -5.91 -2.37
C ALA A 50 3.27 -7.08 -2.79
N VAL A 51 1.97 -6.83 -2.85
CA VAL A 51 1.04 -7.88 -3.26
C VAL A 51 1.24 -8.25 -4.73
N LEU A 52 1.48 -7.25 -5.58
CA LEU A 52 1.80 -7.54 -6.99
C LEU A 52 3.04 -8.41 -7.10
N CYS A 53 4.06 -8.14 -6.28
CA CYS A 53 5.29 -8.95 -6.31
C CYS A 53 5.02 -10.41 -6.01
N VAL A 54 4.26 -10.70 -4.95
CA VAL A 54 4.02 -12.11 -4.59
C VAL A 54 3.06 -12.79 -5.56
N ASN A 55 2.27 -12.03 -6.28
CA ASN A 55 1.45 -12.60 -7.35
C ASN A 55 2.19 -12.69 -8.67
N GLU A 56 3.46 -12.26 -8.67
CA GLU A 56 4.35 -12.28 -9.82
C GLU A 56 3.74 -11.52 -11.01
N ILE A 57 3.10 -10.39 -10.68
CA ILE A 57 2.53 -9.50 -11.68
C ILE A 57 3.51 -8.36 -11.89
N THR A 58 3.98 -8.21 -13.12
CA THR A 58 4.91 -7.15 -13.48
C THR A 58 4.20 -5.80 -13.50
N PHE A 59 4.83 -4.78 -12.92
CA PHE A 59 4.31 -3.43 -12.96
C PHE A 59 5.44 -2.47 -13.32
N ARG A 60 5.05 -1.40 -13.99
CA ARG A 60 6.03 -0.38 -14.35
C ARG A 60 6.24 0.55 -13.15
N LYS A 61 7.28 1.37 -13.23
CA LYS A 61 7.55 2.35 -12.19
C LYS A 61 6.43 3.41 -12.25
N THR A 62 5.56 3.41 -11.26
CA THR A 62 4.43 4.32 -11.22
C THR A 62 4.03 4.60 -9.78
N HIS A 63 3.36 5.73 -9.58
CA HIS A 63 2.76 6.10 -8.30
C HIS A 63 1.24 6.09 -8.40
N ASP A 64 0.70 5.64 -9.51
CA ASP A 64 -0.74 5.65 -9.77
C ASP A 64 -1.40 4.45 -9.12
N LEU A 65 -2.15 4.68 -8.04
CA LEU A 65 -2.81 3.59 -7.32
C LEU A 65 -3.84 2.88 -8.20
N ALA A 66 -4.55 3.63 -9.04
CA ALA A 66 -5.56 3.04 -9.91
C ALA A 66 -4.93 2.04 -10.87
N GLU A 67 -3.75 2.36 -11.41
CA GLU A 67 -3.05 1.45 -12.30
C GLU A 67 -2.66 0.16 -11.58
N LEU A 68 -2.17 0.28 -10.35
CA LEU A 68 -1.77 -0.90 -9.59
C LEU A 68 -2.97 -1.77 -9.23
N ILE A 69 -4.08 -1.15 -8.87
CA ILE A 69 -5.31 -1.88 -8.57
C ILE A 69 -5.84 -2.58 -9.82
N ASP A 70 -5.77 -1.91 -10.97
CA ASP A 70 -6.21 -2.52 -12.22
C ASP A 70 -5.40 -3.76 -12.57
N LEU A 71 -4.09 -3.71 -12.29
CA LEU A 71 -3.25 -4.89 -12.52
C LEU A 71 -3.68 -6.06 -11.66
N LEU A 72 -4.02 -5.82 -10.40
CA LEU A 72 -4.53 -6.88 -9.55
C LEU A 72 -5.86 -7.42 -10.09
N ARG A 73 -6.76 -6.51 -10.48
CA ARG A 73 -8.07 -6.90 -10.98
C ARG A 73 -7.96 -7.71 -12.27
N ASP A 74 -7.11 -7.25 -13.18
CA ASP A 74 -6.96 -7.91 -14.48
C ASP A 74 -6.32 -9.29 -14.38
N ASN A 75 -5.60 -9.54 -13.30
CA ASN A 75 -4.93 -10.81 -13.08
C ASN A 75 -5.67 -11.66 -12.03
N ASN A 76 -6.91 -11.31 -11.72
CA ASN A 76 -7.74 -12.03 -10.76
C ASN A 76 -7.11 -12.11 -9.38
N GLY A 77 -6.32 -11.10 -9.03
CA GLY A 77 -5.73 -11.05 -7.71
C GLY A 77 -6.69 -10.57 -6.65
N SER A 78 -6.31 -10.78 -5.40
CA SER A 78 -7.05 -10.23 -4.28
C SER A 78 -7.02 -8.71 -4.35
N LEU A 79 -8.15 -8.06 -4.09
CA LEU A 79 -8.22 -6.61 -4.09
C LEU A 79 -8.12 -6.07 -2.67
N PRO A 80 -7.53 -4.89 -2.49
CA PRO A 80 -7.41 -4.31 -1.16
C PRO A 80 -8.77 -3.88 -0.62
N PRO A 81 -8.89 -3.82 0.71
CA PRO A 81 -10.09 -3.21 1.30
C PRO A 81 -10.15 -1.74 0.92
N HIS A 82 -11.35 -1.18 0.97
CA HIS A 82 -11.58 0.23 0.64
C HIS A 82 -11.14 0.60 -0.78
N VAL A 83 -11.22 -0.37 -1.69
CA VAL A 83 -10.67 -0.17 -3.04
C VAL A 83 -11.24 1.06 -3.74
N GLU A 84 -12.51 1.37 -3.49
CA GLU A 84 -13.15 2.50 -4.14
C GLU A 84 -12.72 3.83 -3.55
N SER A 85 -12.23 3.82 -2.31
CA SER A 85 -11.77 5.04 -1.65
C SER A 85 -10.31 5.34 -1.91
N LEU A 86 -9.54 4.35 -2.36
CA LEU A 86 -8.09 4.54 -2.54
C LEU A 86 -7.77 5.56 -3.62
N ASP A 87 -8.64 5.70 -4.60
CA ASP A 87 -8.41 6.64 -5.68
C ASP A 87 -8.34 8.09 -5.17
N SER A 88 -8.98 8.36 -4.06
CA SER A 88 -8.96 9.70 -3.48
C SER A 88 -7.58 10.09 -2.95
N LEU A 89 -6.69 9.12 -2.74
CA LEU A 89 -5.32 9.40 -2.31
C LEU A 89 -4.39 9.67 -3.48
N ASN A 90 -4.80 9.30 -4.69
CA ASN A 90 -3.94 9.40 -5.86
C ASN A 90 -3.37 10.79 -6.10
N PRO A 91 -4.15 11.88 -5.98
CA PRO A 91 -3.61 13.20 -6.23
C PRO A 91 -2.45 13.59 -5.34
N TYR A 92 -2.35 12.99 -4.16
CA TYR A 92 -1.31 13.37 -3.21
C TYR A 92 0.08 12.89 -3.63
N ALA A 93 0.16 11.95 -4.57
CA ALA A 93 1.45 11.45 -5.02
C ALA A 93 2.36 12.55 -5.58
N VAL A 94 1.77 13.56 -6.20
CA VAL A 94 2.55 14.63 -6.84
C VAL A 94 2.18 16.01 -6.35
N THR A 95 1.19 16.11 -5.48
CA THR A 95 0.64 17.41 -5.07
C THR A 95 1.67 18.32 -4.41
N LEU A 96 2.56 17.73 -3.63
CA LEU A 96 3.54 18.52 -2.89
C LEU A 96 4.44 19.36 -3.80
N ARG A 97 4.61 18.94 -5.04
CA ARG A 97 5.57 19.61 -5.92
C ARG A 97 4.97 20.74 -6.72
N TYR A 98 3.76 20.56 -7.22
CA TYR A 98 3.26 21.44 -8.26
C TYR A 98 1.96 22.12 -7.94
N ASP A 99 1.11 21.50 -7.13
CA ASP A 99 -0.25 21.94 -7.00
C ASP A 99 -0.56 22.67 -5.71
N LEU A 100 0.44 22.89 -4.87
CA LEU A 100 0.22 23.55 -3.59
C LEU A 100 -0.38 24.93 -3.76
N LEU A 101 0.01 25.63 -4.82
CA LEU A 101 -0.45 27.00 -5.04
C LEU A 101 -1.84 27.06 -5.66
N ASP A 102 -2.23 26.02 -6.37
CA ASP A 102 -3.48 25.99 -7.11
C ASP A 102 -4.53 25.07 -6.50
N ALA A 103 -4.11 24.18 -5.62
CA ALA A 103 -5.03 23.20 -5.06
C ALA A 103 -5.95 23.83 -4.04
N GLU A 104 -7.23 23.61 -4.22
CA GLU A 104 -8.17 23.92 -3.17
C GLU A 104 -7.91 22.98 -2.02
N PRO A 105 -7.84 23.49 -0.79
CA PRO A 105 -7.68 22.58 0.35
C PRO A 105 -8.95 21.76 0.47
N SER A 106 -8.92 20.57 -0.08
CA SER A 106 -9.99 19.62 0.14
C SER A 106 -9.70 19.01 1.50
N GLY A 107 -10.59 19.20 2.46
CA GLY A 107 -10.37 18.65 3.79
C GLY A 107 -10.13 17.16 3.71
N LEU A 108 -8.93 16.73 4.10
CA LEU A 108 -8.61 15.32 4.18
C LEU A 108 -9.22 14.78 5.48
N GLU A 109 -10.01 13.72 5.34
CA GLU A 109 -10.61 13.08 6.51
C GLU A 109 -9.57 12.15 7.13
N ARG A 110 -8.80 12.71 8.04
CA ARG A 110 -7.63 12.00 8.59
C ARG A 110 -7.98 10.71 9.30
N ASP A 111 -9.07 10.71 10.08
CA ASP A 111 -9.47 9.50 10.79
C ASP A 111 -9.85 8.38 9.83
N GLU A 112 -10.54 8.73 8.75
CA GLU A 112 -10.89 7.74 7.74
C GLU A 112 -9.65 7.22 7.04
N VAL A 113 -8.71 8.11 6.70
CA VAL A 113 -7.49 7.69 6.02
C VAL A 113 -6.63 6.82 6.94
N LEU A 114 -6.59 7.12 8.24
CA LEU A 114 -5.88 6.28 9.19
C LEU A 114 -6.40 4.85 9.15
N LYS A 115 -7.73 4.69 9.12
CA LYS A 115 -8.32 3.38 9.05
C LYS A 115 -8.02 2.69 7.73
N ILE A 116 -8.13 3.42 6.63
CA ILE A 116 -7.86 2.86 5.30
C ILE A 116 -6.43 2.33 5.21
N VAL A 117 -5.46 3.13 5.63
CA VAL A 117 -4.06 2.72 5.52
C VAL A 117 -3.80 1.50 6.40
N ALA A 118 -4.34 1.47 7.61
CA ALA A 118 -4.16 0.33 8.50
C ALA A 118 -4.76 -0.94 7.91
N ASP A 119 -5.96 -0.83 7.33
CA ASP A 119 -6.63 -1.99 6.76
C ASP A 119 -5.90 -2.50 5.51
N VAL A 120 -5.43 -1.59 4.67
CA VAL A 120 -4.67 -1.98 3.48
C VAL A 120 -3.37 -2.66 3.88
N ARG A 121 -2.68 -2.14 4.90
CA ARG A 121 -1.45 -2.74 5.38
C ARG A 121 -1.69 -4.16 5.89
N SER A 122 -2.75 -4.36 6.66
CA SER A 122 -3.08 -5.69 7.18
C SER A 122 -3.40 -6.66 6.04
N TRP A 123 -4.14 -6.19 5.04
CA TRP A 123 -4.45 -7.00 3.88
C TRP A 123 -3.17 -7.41 3.14
N ALA A 124 -2.27 -6.47 2.92
CA ALA A 124 -1.04 -6.77 2.19
C ALA A 124 -0.19 -7.80 2.94
N GLU A 125 -0.10 -7.67 4.25
CA GLU A 125 0.65 -8.64 5.04
C GLU A 125 0.04 -10.03 4.93
N ARG A 126 -1.29 -10.13 4.99
CA ARG A 126 -1.94 -11.43 4.85
C ARG A 126 -1.66 -12.05 3.49
N GLU A 127 -1.69 -11.24 2.43
CA GLU A 127 -1.42 -11.75 1.09
C GLU A 127 0.03 -12.24 0.96
N VAL A 128 0.96 -11.50 1.53
CA VAL A 128 2.37 -11.89 1.47
C VAL A 128 2.59 -13.15 2.32
N ASP A 129 1.96 -13.22 3.49
CA ASP A 129 2.08 -14.40 4.35
C ASP A 129 1.50 -15.64 3.68
N LEU A 130 0.38 -15.50 2.97
CA LEU A 130 -0.22 -16.62 2.25
C LEU A 130 0.72 -17.15 1.18
N PHE A 131 1.37 -16.24 0.46
CA PHE A 131 2.36 -16.66 -0.54
C PHE A 131 3.54 -17.39 0.12
N ASP A 132 4.03 -16.85 1.25
CA ASP A 132 5.12 -17.46 1.97
C ASP A 132 4.77 -18.87 2.43
N ASP A 133 3.58 -19.04 2.98
CA ASP A 133 3.13 -20.35 3.45
C ASP A 133 3.02 -21.36 2.32
N LYS A 134 2.51 -20.93 1.17
CA LYS A 134 2.34 -21.81 0.02
C LYS A 134 3.66 -22.24 -0.58
N ASN A 135 4.68 -21.42 -0.48
CA ASN A 135 5.94 -21.64 -1.17
C ASN A 135 7.10 -21.97 -0.25
N ARG A 136 6.83 -22.13 1.03
CA ARG A 136 7.86 -22.44 2.01
C ARG A 136 8.31 -23.90 1.85
N PRO A 137 9.62 -24.13 1.70
CA PRO A 137 10.11 -25.50 1.68
C PRO A 137 9.76 -26.22 2.98
N GLY A 138 9.11 -27.36 2.87
CA GLY A 138 8.72 -28.13 4.03
C GLY A 138 7.47 -27.66 4.72
N GLY A 139 6.87 -26.57 4.27
CA GLY A 139 5.65 -26.06 4.88
C GLY A 139 4.51 -27.06 4.77
N GLU A 140 4.40 -27.69 3.64
CA GLU A 140 3.37 -28.68 3.41
C GLU A 140 3.57 -29.92 4.27
N SER A 141 4.80 -30.29 4.57
CA SER A 141 5.03 -31.47 5.39
C SER A 141 4.59 -31.21 6.82
N SER A 142 4.81 -30.02 7.33
CA SER A 142 4.38 -29.72 8.68
C SER A 142 2.85 -29.65 8.76
N SER A 143 2.20 -29.23 7.69
CA SER A 143 0.76 -29.16 7.69
C SER A 143 0.11 -30.53 7.63
N ASN A 144 0.87 -31.55 7.27
CA ASN A 144 0.36 -32.91 7.16
C ASN A 144 0.61 -33.74 8.40
N GLU A 145 1.11 -33.14 9.43
CA GLU A 145 1.36 -33.87 10.67
C GLU A 145 0.04 -34.34 11.27
N PRO A 146 -0.06 -35.62 11.61
CA PRO A 146 -1.32 -36.15 12.20
C PRO A 146 -1.60 -35.55 13.56
#